data_cdfe9f78f5333f43c1a14cda7b97d62c
#
_entry.id   cdfe9f78f5333f43c1a14cda7b97d62c
#
_cell.length_a   1.000
_cell.length_b   1.000
_cell.length_c   1.000
_cell.angle_alpha   90.00
_cell.angle_beta   90.00
_cell.angle_gamma   90.00
#
_symmetry.space_group_name_H-M   'P 1'
#
loop_
_entity.id
_entity.type
_entity.pdbx_description
1 polymer ?
#
loop_
_entity_poly.entity_id
_entity_poly.type
_entity_poly.pdbx_seq_one_letter_code
_entity_poly.pdbx_strand_id
1 'polypeptide(L)'
;MSDSSTPPIVIYSTAVCPYCVAAKNFLKSHGREWTEVRIDLDPVERDRMLARARRTSVPQIFVGDVHVGGYDDMIALHRAGGLLPLLDGQGGAA
;
A
#
# COMPACT_ATOMS: atom_id res chain seq x y z
N MET A 1 12.78 -6.10 19.58
CA MET A 1 12.27 -5.87 19.27
C MET A 1 11.91 -5.08 18.63
N SER A 2 11.73 -4.81 18.50
CA SER A 2 11.50 -4.24 18.05
C SER A 2 11.23 -3.65 16.96
N ASP A 3 11.26 -3.52 16.20
CA ASP A 3 10.99 -3.20 14.92
C ASP A 3 9.58 -2.96 14.68
N SER A 4 8.81 -3.06 15.60
CA SER A 4 7.41 -2.79 15.49
C SER A 4 7.13 -1.30 15.25
N SER A 5 8.16 -0.48 15.19
CA SER A 5 7.98 0.93 14.91
C SER A 5 7.60 1.20 13.46
N THR A 6 7.82 0.24 12.53
CA THR A 6 7.43 0.44 11.14
C THR A 6 6.13 -0.29 10.85
N PRO A 7 5.12 0.41 10.32
CA PRO A 7 3.86 -0.24 10.02
C PRO A 7 3.99 -1.16 8.81
N PRO A 8 3.19 -2.22 8.75
CA PRO A 8 3.21 -3.11 7.60
C PRO A 8 2.64 -2.42 6.38
N ILE A 9 3.23 -2.72 5.23
CA ILE A 9 2.73 -2.24 3.95
C ILE A 9 1.98 -3.40 3.28
N VAL A 10 0.75 -3.15 2.89
CA VAL A 10 -0.09 -4.15 2.22
C VAL A 10 -0.52 -3.58 0.88
N ILE A 11 -0.35 -4.37 -0.18
CA ILE A 11 -0.80 -4.00 -1.52
C ILE A 11 -1.80 -5.04 -1.99
N TYR A 12 -3.03 -4.62 -2.23
CA TYR A 12 -4.01 -5.46 -2.90
C TYR A 12 -3.79 -5.33 -4.41
N SER A 13 -3.67 -6.47 -5.10
CA SER A 13 -3.28 -6.48 -6.49
C SER A 13 -3.98 -7.58 -7.27
N THR A 14 -3.77 -7.58 -8.59
CA THR A 14 -4.21 -8.67 -9.48
C THR A 14 -3.03 -9.09 -10.36
N ALA A 15 -3.22 -10.19 -11.10
CA ALA A 15 -2.15 -10.76 -11.92
C ALA A 15 -1.69 -9.79 -13.02
N VAL A 16 -2.64 -9.08 -13.63
CA VAL A 16 -2.33 -8.16 -14.73
C VAL A 16 -2.68 -6.76 -14.28
N CYS A 17 -1.68 -6.07 -13.76
CA CYS A 17 -1.88 -4.74 -13.21
C CYS A 17 -0.58 -3.95 -13.33
N PRO A 18 -0.43 -3.16 -14.40
CA PRO A 18 0.80 -2.37 -14.57
C PRO A 18 1.06 -1.40 -13.43
N TYR A 19 0.02 -0.79 -12.90
CA TYR A 19 0.18 0.14 -11.78
C TYR A 19 0.55 -0.58 -10.49
N CYS A 20 0.10 -1.83 -10.33
CA CYS A 20 0.56 -2.64 -9.20
C CYS A 20 2.05 -2.90 -9.29
N VAL A 21 2.53 -3.22 -10.49
CA VAL A 21 3.96 -3.43 -10.72
C VAL A 21 4.73 -2.15 -10.43
N ALA A 22 4.23 -1.02 -10.92
CA ALA A 22 4.88 0.27 -10.69
C ALA A 22 4.97 0.59 -9.20
N ALA A 23 3.90 0.33 -8.45
CA ALA A 23 3.89 0.58 -7.01
C ALA A 23 4.91 -0.28 -6.30
N LYS A 24 4.97 -1.56 -6.66
CA LYS A 24 5.93 -2.48 -6.04
C LYS A 24 7.37 -2.08 -6.38
N ASN A 25 7.63 -1.71 -7.62
CA ASN A 25 8.96 -1.27 -8.01
C ASN A 25 9.37 -0.01 -7.26
N PHE A 26 8.45 0.92 -7.07
CA PHE A 26 8.73 2.13 -6.31
C PHE A 26 9.15 1.78 -4.88
N LEU A 27 8.37 0.94 -4.21
CA LEU A 27 8.68 0.56 -2.83
C LEU A 27 10.01 -0.18 -2.76
N LYS A 28 10.26 -1.07 -3.72
CA LYS A 28 11.52 -1.82 -3.75
C LYS A 28 12.71 -0.88 -3.93
N SER A 29 12.58 0.13 -4.78
CA SER A 29 13.66 1.09 -5.02
C SER A 29 13.98 1.91 -3.78
N HIS A 30 13.06 2.00 -2.85
CA HIS A 30 13.27 2.71 -1.58
C HIS A 30 13.59 1.75 -0.43
N GLY A 31 13.94 0.50 -0.74
CA GLY A 31 14.33 -0.47 0.28
C GLY A 31 13.18 -0.93 1.16
N ARG A 32 11.95 -0.86 0.67
CA ARG A 32 10.77 -1.23 1.46
C ARG A 32 10.26 -2.59 1.05
N GLU A 33 9.70 -3.31 2.03
CA GLU A 33 9.05 -4.59 1.81
C GLU A 33 7.56 -4.42 2.04
N TRP A 34 6.78 -5.33 1.46
CA TRP A 34 5.34 -5.27 1.56
C TRP A 34 4.77 -6.67 1.52
N THR A 35 3.50 -6.79 1.93
CA THR A 35 2.71 -7.99 1.74
C THR A 35 1.78 -7.77 0.56
N GLU A 36 1.84 -8.68 -0.41
CA GLU A 36 0.96 -8.60 -1.57
C GLU A 36 -0.23 -9.52 -1.37
N VAL A 37 -1.45 -9.00 -1.56
CA VAL A 37 -2.67 -9.76 -1.45
C VAL A 37 -3.35 -9.78 -2.81
N ARG A 38 -3.41 -10.98 -3.42
CA ARG A 38 -3.97 -11.16 -4.76
C ARG A 38 -5.47 -11.35 -4.67
N ILE A 39 -6.20 -10.31 -5.00
CA ILE A 39 -7.66 -10.36 -4.90
C ILE A 39 -8.30 -11.13 -6.04
N ASP A 40 -7.55 -11.39 -7.10
CA ASP A 40 -8.05 -12.23 -8.18
C ASP A 40 -8.01 -13.73 -7.83
N LEU A 41 -7.28 -14.07 -6.79
CA LEU A 41 -7.18 -15.45 -6.32
C LEU A 41 -8.04 -15.71 -5.08
N ASP A 42 -8.49 -14.67 -4.40
CA ASP A 42 -9.16 -14.82 -3.10
C ASP A 42 -10.33 -13.85 -2.99
N PRO A 43 -11.56 -14.33 -3.23
CA PRO A 43 -12.75 -13.48 -3.15
C PRO A 43 -12.97 -12.84 -1.78
N VAL A 44 -12.56 -13.52 -0.71
CA VAL A 44 -12.72 -12.98 0.64
C VAL A 44 -11.85 -11.74 0.80
N GLU A 45 -10.61 -11.80 0.29
CA GLU A 45 -9.72 -10.66 0.35
C GLU A 45 -10.18 -9.53 -0.55
N ARG A 46 -10.82 -9.85 -1.67
CA ARG A 46 -11.41 -8.84 -2.52
C ARG A 46 -12.50 -8.08 -1.78
N ASP A 47 -13.38 -8.80 -1.09
CA ASP A 47 -14.43 -8.18 -0.30
C ASP A 47 -13.84 -7.32 0.82
N ARG A 48 -12.77 -7.81 1.44
CA ARG A 48 -12.08 -7.07 2.49
C ARG A 48 -11.50 -5.76 1.96
N MET A 49 -10.88 -5.82 0.77
CA MET A 49 -10.36 -4.61 0.12
C MET A 49 -11.48 -3.61 -0.15
N LEU A 50 -12.60 -4.09 -0.70
CA LEU A 50 -13.73 -3.20 -1.00
C LEU A 50 -14.25 -2.52 0.25
N ALA A 51 -14.33 -3.25 1.36
CA ALA A 51 -14.80 -2.69 2.62
C ALA A 51 -13.83 -1.65 3.17
N ARG A 52 -12.53 -1.89 3.05
CA ARG A 52 -11.50 -1.02 3.60
C ARG A 52 -11.24 0.20 2.72
N ALA A 53 -11.12 -0.01 1.43
CA ALA A 53 -10.71 1.04 0.49
C ALA A 53 -11.90 1.80 -0.08
N ARG A 54 -13.05 1.12 -0.14
CA ARG A 54 -14.25 1.66 -0.78
C ARG A 54 -14.01 1.97 -2.25
N ARG A 55 -13.10 1.20 -2.87
CA ARG A 55 -12.79 1.29 -4.28
C ARG A 55 -12.66 -0.12 -4.83
N THR A 56 -12.87 -0.25 -6.14
CA THR A 56 -12.75 -1.53 -6.84
C THR A 56 -11.46 -1.66 -7.61
N SER A 57 -10.73 -0.57 -7.77
CA SER A 57 -9.49 -0.57 -8.57
C SER A 57 -8.32 -1.10 -7.77
N VAL A 58 -7.31 -1.58 -8.49
CA VAL A 58 -6.03 -1.99 -7.90
C VAL A 58 -4.93 -1.19 -8.58
N PRO A 59 -3.81 -0.95 -7.92
CA PRO A 59 -3.51 -1.39 -6.55
C PRO A 59 -4.28 -0.59 -5.50
N GLN A 60 -4.47 -1.18 -4.33
CA GLN A 60 -4.88 -0.44 -3.15
C GLN A 60 -3.82 -0.66 -2.09
N ILE A 61 -3.24 0.41 -1.60
CA ILE A 61 -2.06 0.38 -0.76
C ILE A 61 -2.44 0.86 0.63
N PHE A 62 -2.06 0.09 1.62
CA PHE A 62 -2.29 0.44 3.03
C PHE A 62 -0.95 0.42 3.75
N VAL A 63 -0.75 1.37 4.65
CA VAL A 63 0.40 1.41 5.53
C VAL A 63 -0.16 1.37 6.96
N GLY A 64 -0.09 0.20 7.59
CA GLY A 64 -0.80 -0.02 8.83
C GLY A 64 -2.29 0.19 8.60
N ASP A 65 -2.89 1.08 9.36
CA ASP A 65 -4.31 1.39 9.23
C ASP A 65 -4.59 2.54 8.26
N VAL A 66 -3.55 3.12 7.67
CA VAL A 66 -3.70 4.27 6.79
C VAL A 66 -3.92 3.80 5.37
N HIS A 67 -5.01 4.22 4.75
CA HIS A 67 -5.29 3.94 3.35
C HIS A 67 -4.59 4.98 2.48
N VAL A 68 -3.52 4.57 1.81
CA VAL A 68 -2.80 5.47 0.90
C VAL A 68 -3.57 5.62 -0.40
N GLY A 69 -4.11 4.53 -0.92
CA GLY A 69 -4.87 4.55 -2.17
C GLY A 69 -4.15 3.80 -3.27
N GLY A 70 -4.30 4.29 -4.50
CA GLY A 70 -3.65 3.68 -5.66
C GLY A 70 -2.25 4.20 -5.87
N TYR A 71 -1.67 3.82 -7.01
CA TYR A 71 -0.32 4.24 -7.36
C TYR A 71 -0.22 5.77 -7.44
N ASP A 72 -1.18 6.41 -8.12
CA ASP A 72 -1.14 7.87 -8.27
C ASP A 72 -1.23 8.56 -6.91
N ASP A 73 -2.07 8.03 -6.02
CA ASP A 73 -2.20 8.57 -4.68
C ASP A 73 -0.90 8.45 -3.90
N MET A 74 -0.23 7.30 -4.05
CA MET A 74 1.06 7.08 -3.38
C MET A 74 2.11 8.06 -3.88
N ILE A 75 2.19 8.26 -5.18
CA ILE A 75 3.17 9.17 -5.76
C ILE A 75 2.87 10.61 -5.36
N ALA A 76 1.60 11.00 -5.34
CA ALA A 76 1.24 12.34 -4.90
C ALA A 76 1.65 12.58 -3.44
N LEU A 77 1.42 11.59 -2.59
CA LEU A 77 1.83 11.69 -1.19
C LEU A 77 3.34 11.78 -1.07
N HIS A 78 4.07 11.01 -1.89
CA HIS A 78 5.52 11.05 -1.90
C HIS A 78 6.04 12.44 -2.29
N ARG A 79 5.45 13.02 -3.33
CA ARG A 79 5.86 14.36 -3.78
C ARG A 79 5.56 15.43 -2.75
N ALA A 80 4.52 15.22 -1.95
CA ALA A 80 4.18 16.14 -0.88
C ALA A 80 5.06 15.96 0.36
N GLY A 81 5.93 14.94 0.35
CA GLY A 81 6.85 14.70 1.46
C GLY A 81 6.26 13.87 2.58
N GLY A 82 5.06 13.29 2.38
CA GLY A 82 4.39 12.55 3.43
C GLY A 82 4.56 11.04 3.40
N LEU A 83 4.99 10.49 2.26
CA LEU A 83 5.00 9.04 2.15
C LEU A 83 6.12 8.38 2.96
N LEU A 84 7.35 8.83 2.80
CA LEU A 84 8.47 8.17 3.50
C LEU A 84 8.32 8.26 5.02
N PRO A 85 7.93 9.40 5.61
CA PRO A 85 7.67 9.42 7.05
C PRO A 85 6.56 8.44 7.45
N LEU A 86 5.52 8.31 6.62
CA LEU A 86 4.44 7.37 6.90
C LEU A 86 4.96 5.93 6.91
N LEU A 87 5.78 5.57 5.91
CA LEU A 87 6.38 4.24 5.83
C LEU A 87 7.26 3.94 7.04
N ASP A 88 7.87 4.96 7.59
CA ASP A 88 8.73 4.82 8.77
C ASP A 88 7.94 4.86 10.09
N GLY A 89 6.63 5.00 10.01
CA GLY A 89 5.79 5.03 11.20
C GLY A 89 5.66 6.39 11.84
N GLN A 90 6.06 7.45 11.15
CA GLN A 90 6.07 8.80 11.71
C GLN A 90 4.89 9.65 11.23
N GLY A 91 4.44 9.40 10.01
CA GLY A 91 3.47 10.29 9.40
C GLY A 91 2.12 10.30 10.08
N GLY A 92 1.73 9.18 10.66
CA GLY A 92 0.43 9.09 11.32
C GLY A 92 0.42 9.57 12.74
N ALA A 93 1.55 9.98 13.23
CA ALA A 93 1.68 10.37 14.65
C ALA A 93 1.26 11.80 14.90
N ALA A 94 0.95 12.52 13.90
CA ALA A 94 0.65 13.93 14.00
C ALA A 94 -0.46 14.24 14.97
#